data_1033ea5edd2ddb7e525fecf9267f32ef
#
_entry.id   1033ea5edd2ddb7e525fecf9267f32ef
#
_cell.length_a   1.000
_cell.length_b   1.000
_cell.length_c   1.000
_cell.angle_alpha   90.00
_cell.angle_beta   90.00
_cell.angle_gamma   90.00
#
_symmetry.space_group_name_H-M   'P 1'
#
loop_
_entity.id
_entity.type
_entity.pdbx_description
1 polymer ?
#
loop_
_entity_poly.entity_id
_entity_poly.type
_entity_poly.pdbx_seq_one_letter_code
_entity_poly.pdbx_strand_id
1 'polypeptide(L)'
;MKIFIGWDSREKIAYQVCRASLLKHTTVSLDITPIKQKDMRDRNLYWRGHDPMSSTEFTFTRFLTPYLADYKGWAVFMDCDFFWRGDISTVMDYRDHSNAVMVVKHDYVPKEATKMDGAIQTQYPRKNWSSFMLINCDHDQVKQNLTLNTVNNESGLHLHRLQWATDDCIGNLPVAYNYLEGWHTKDDCPNPLAVHFTRGGPWFVDYMDVEYGDEWIKTSRGLVNE
;
A
#
# COMPACT_ATOMS: atom_id res chain seq x y z
N MET A 1 14.19 8.78 3.37
CA MET A 1 13.15 7.82 3.83
C MET A 1 12.91 6.83 2.69
N LYS A 2 12.99 5.50 2.96
CA LYS A 2 12.74 4.46 1.94
C LYS A 2 11.25 4.25 1.76
N ILE A 3 10.76 4.36 0.53
CA ILE A 3 9.36 4.18 0.15
C ILE A 3 9.28 3.21 -1.03
N PHE A 4 8.47 2.19 -0.88
CA PHE A 4 8.17 1.22 -1.92
C PHE A 4 6.70 1.36 -2.31
N ILE A 5 6.45 1.55 -3.61
CA ILE A 5 5.08 1.69 -4.14
C ILE A 5 4.82 0.49 -5.05
N GLY A 6 3.68 -0.19 -4.85
CA GLY A 6 3.23 -1.23 -5.74
C GLY A 6 3.11 -0.70 -7.18
N TRP A 7 3.45 -1.52 -8.18
CA TRP A 7 3.30 -1.17 -9.57
C TRP A 7 2.37 -2.16 -10.27
N ASP A 8 1.34 -1.63 -10.93
CA ASP A 8 0.48 -2.39 -11.82
C ASP A 8 0.48 -1.75 -13.21
N SER A 9 0.71 -2.57 -14.24
CA SER A 9 0.80 -2.07 -15.62
C SER A 9 -0.54 -1.51 -16.13
N ARG A 10 -1.66 -1.87 -15.50
CA ARG A 10 -3.02 -1.37 -15.80
C ARG A 10 -3.29 -0.02 -15.16
N GLU A 11 -2.55 0.34 -14.10
CA GLU A 11 -2.79 1.53 -13.26
C GLU A 11 -1.57 2.48 -13.24
N LYS A 12 -0.88 2.60 -14.36
CA LYS A 12 0.35 3.43 -14.46
C LYS A 12 0.14 4.88 -14.02
N ILE A 13 -1.01 5.47 -14.39
CA ILE A 13 -1.33 6.85 -14.04
C ILE A 13 -1.58 7.01 -12.53
N ALA A 14 -2.19 6.01 -11.87
CA ALA A 14 -2.36 6.01 -10.43
C ALA A 14 -1.01 6.05 -9.71
N TYR A 15 -0.06 5.20 -10.12
CA TYR A 15 1.31 5.25 -9.61
C TYR A 15 1.97 6.63 -9.81
N GLN A 16 1.84 7.22 -11.00
CA GLN A 16 2.45 8.52 -11.29
C GLN A 16 1.89 9.62 -10.39
N VAL A 17 0.57 9.64 -10.21
CA VAL A 17 -0.11 10.60 -9.34
C VAL A 17 0.24 10.36 -7.86
N CYS A 18 0.28 9.11 -7.41
CA CYS A 18 0.72 8.75 -6.06
C CYS A 18 2.13 9.31 -5.79
N ARG A 19 3.07 9.03 -6.68
CA ARG A 19 4.45 9.53 -6.56
C ARG A 19 4.52 11.06 -6.58
N ALA A 20 3.79 11.72 -7.48
CA ALA A 20 3.79 13.18 -7.59
C ALA A 20 3.20 13.84 -6.35
N SER A 21 2.10 13.31 -5.83
CA SER A 21 1.47 13.82 -4.61
C SER A 21 2.37 13.66 -3.38
N LEU A 22 3.11 12.56 -3.26
CA LEU A 22 4.14 12.39 -2.22
C LEU A 22 5.22 13.47 -2.31
N LEU A 23 5.79 13.66 -3.49
CA LEU A 23 6.88 14.63 -3.70
C LEU A 23 6.43 16.07 -3.50
N LYS A 24 5.16 16.38 -3.75
CA LYS A 24 4.59 17.70 -3.56
C LYS A 24 4.49 18.10 -2.08
N HIS A 25 4.23 17.15 -1.20
CA HIS A 25 3.90 17.43 0.21
C HIS A 25 5.02 17.08 1.20
N THR A 26 6.06 16.39 0.76
CA THR A 26 7.15 15.97 1.65
C THR A 26 8.09 17.11 2.01
N THR A 27 8.56 17.10 3.25
CA THR A 27 9.61 18.00 3.75
C THR A 27 10.99 17.33 3.81
N VAL A 28 11.07 16.02 3.51
CA VAL A 28 12.30 15.24 3.56
C VAL A 28 12.61 14.59 2.21
N SER A 29 13.87 14.20 2.01
CA SER A 29 14.23 13.41 0.83
C SER A 29 13.60 12.02 0.88
N LEU A 30 12.92 11.63 -0.20
CA LEU A 30 12.29 10.33 -0.38
C LEU A 30 13.08 9.49 -1.39
N ASP A 31 13.41 8.27 -1.01
CA ASP A 31 13.93 7.22 -1.89
C ASP A 31 12.75 6.33 -2.31
N ILE A 32 12.16 6.66 -3.47
CA ILE A 32 10.93 6.02 -3.97
C ILE A 32 11.28 4.96 -5.00
N THR A 33 10.96 3.72 -4.70
CA THR A 33 11.19 2.56 -5.57
C THR A 33 9.86 1.90 -5.96
N PRO A 34 9.52 1.79 -7.25
CA PRO A 34 8.38 0.99 -7.70
C PRO A 34 8.68 -0.51 -7.55
N ILE A 35 7.76 -1.27 -6.96
CA ILE A 35 7.86 -2.74 -6.95
C ILE A 35 7.14 -3.28 -8.18
N LYS A 36 7.89 -3.53 -9.25
CA LYS A 36 7.40 -4.14 -10.49
C LYS A 36 7.59 -5.65 -10.44
N GLN A 37 6.51 -6.41 -10.60
CA GLN A 37 6.58 -7.88 -10.55
C GLN A 37 7.57 -8.44 -11.57
N LYS A 38 7.60 -7.89 -12.79
CA LYS A 38 8.54 -8.31 -13.83
C LYS A 38 9.99 -8.17 -13.38
N ASP A 39 10.36 -7.01 -12.81
CA ASP A 39 11.73 -6.76 -12.36
C ASP A 39 12.12 -7.72 -11.21
N MET A 40 11.15 -8.08 -10.34
CA MET A 40 11.38 -9.05 -9.26
C MET A 40 11.61 -10.46 -9.83
N ARG A 41 10.90 -10.83 -10.90
CA ARG A 41 11.12 -12.12 -11.61
C ARG A 41 12.46 -12.15 -12.30
N ASP A 42 12.83 -11.11 -13.04
CA ASP A 42 14.10 -11.02 -13.78
C ASP A 42 15.32 -11.09 -12.83
N ARG A 43 15.15 -10.64 -11.59
CA ARG A 43 16.16 -10.71 -10.52
C ARG A 43 16.12 -12.01 -9.71
N ASN A 44 15.26 -12.98 -10.06
CA ASN A 44 15.02 -14.22 -9.31
C ASN A 44 14.60 -13.99 -7.83
N LEU A 45 13.90 -12.91 -7.55
CA LEU A 45 13.36 -12.60 -6.22
C LEU A 45 11.90 -13.05 -6.07
N TYR A 46 11.20 -13.27 -7.19
CA TYR A 46 9.80 -13.65 -7.20
C TYR A 46 9.55 -14.76 -8.25
N TRP A 47 9.16 -15.95 -7.79
CA TRP A 47 8.95 -17.12 -8.64
C TRP A 47 7.58 -17.81 -8.46
N ARG A 48 6.65 -17.17 -7.75
CA ARG A 48 5.27 -17.69 -7.64
C ARG A 48 4.64 -17.84 -9.02
N GLY A 49 3.86 -18.94 -9.18
CA GLY A 49 2.98 -19.09 -10.32
C GLY A 49 1.92 -17.98 -10.40
N HIS A 50 1.19 -17.94 -11.50
CA HIS A 50 0.04 -17.05 -11.63
C HIS A 50 -1.05 -17.47 -10.63
N ASP A 51 -1.52 -16.51 -9.82
CA ASP A 51 -2.64 -16.70 -8.91
C ASP A 51 -3.85 -15.92 -9.48
N PRO A 52 -4.90 -16.62 -9.93
CA PRO A 52 -6.08 -15.98 -10.52
C PRO A 52 -6.86 -15.11 -9.50
N MET A 53 -6.62 -15.28 -8.20
CA MET A 53 -7.21 -14.45 -7.14
C MET A 53 -6.41 -13.16 -6.86
N SER A 54 -5.25 -12.99 -7.51
CA SER A 54 -4.47 -11.76 -7.39
C SER A 54 -5.16 -10.60 -8.08
N SER A 55 -5.54 -9.56 -7.32
CA SER A 55 -6.17 -8.36 -7.86
C SER A 55 -5.19 -7.41 -8.54
N THR A 56 -3.90 -7.44 -8.17
CA THR A 56 -2.85 -6.56 -8.71
C THR A 56 -1.55 -7.33 -8.96
N GLU A 57 -0.67 -6.78 -9.83
CA GLU A 57 0.67 -7.36 -10.07
C GLU A 57 1.52 -7.36 -8.79
N PHE A 58 1.26 -6.46 -7.85
CA PHE A 58 2.01 -6.35 -6.60
C PHE A 58 1.32 -7.03 -5.40
N THR A 59 0.27 -7.82 -5.62
CA THR A 59 -0.45 -8.53 -4.54
C THR A 59 0.51 -9.21 -3.57
N PHE A 60 1.49 -9.95 -4.06
CA PHE A 60 2.48 -10.64 -3.22
C PHE A 60 3.82 -9.93 -3.13
N THR A 61 4.25 -9.26 -4.19
CA THR A 61 5.57 -8.63 -4.23
C THR A 61 5.71 -7.45 -3.24
N ARG A 62 4.58 -6.90 -2.73
CA ARG A 62 4.60 -5.92 -1.63
C ARG A 62 5.36 -6.39 -0.40
N PHE A 63 5.34 -7.69 -0.14
CA PHE A 63 6.01 -8.30 1.01
C PHE A 63 7.52 -8.51 0.79
N LEU A 64 8.05 -8.19 -0.39
CA LEU A 64 9.50 -8.11 -0.63
C LEU A 64 10.12 -6.81 -0.07
N THR A 65 9.33 -5.87 0.41
CA THR A 65 9.79 -4.57 0.93
C THR A 65 10.95 -4.71 1.93
N PRO A 66 10.93 -5.59 2.96
CA PRO A 66 12.06 -5.72 3.88
C PRO A 66 13.33 -6.23 3.20
N TYR A 67 13.20 -7.19 2.29
CA TYR A 67 14.33 -7.69 1.50
C TYR A 67 14.95 -6.58 0.64
N LEU A 68 14.10 -5.81 -0.06
CA LEU A 68 14.55 -4.69 -0.90
C LEU A 68 15.15 -3.54 -0.08
N ALA A 69 14.81 -3.44 1.19
CA ALA A 69 15.42 -2.52 2.17
C ALA A 69 16.67 -3.09 2.85
N ASP A 70 17.19 -4.26 2.40
CA ASP A 70 18.33 -4.98 2.99
C ASP A 70 18.09 -5.36 4.46
N TYR A 71 16.85 -5.54 4.87
CA TYR A 71 16.43 -5.76 6.26
C TYR A 71 17.01 -4.72 7.23
N LYS A 72 17.06 -3.44 6.82
CA LYS A 72 17.65 -2.35 7.61
C LYS A 72 16.71 -1.18 7.79
N GLY A 73 16.55 -0.76 9.03
CA GLY A 73 15.78 0.42 9.42
C GLY A 73 14.29 0.27 9.13
N TRP A 74 13.64 1.40 8.94
CA TRP A 74 12.21 1.47 8.64
C TRP A 74 11.98 1.76 7.17
N ALA A 75 11.01 1.08 6.57
CA ALA A 75 10.58 1.30 5.21
C ALA A 75 9.05 1.36 5.11
N VAL A 76 8.54 2.15 4.19
CA VAL A 76 7.11 2.21 3.88
C VAL A 76 6.83 1.41 2.61
N PHE A 77 5.79 0.60 2.65
CA PHE A 77 5.10 0.10 1.47
C PHE A 77 3.72 0.75 1.36
N MET A 78 3.29 1.07 0.13
CA MET A 78 1.91 1.46 -0.17
C MET A 78 1.46 0.95 -1.54
N ASP A 79 0.15 0.78 -1.71
CA ASP A 79 -0.47 0.49 -3.00
C ASP A 79 -0.34 1.73 -3.93
N CYS A 80 -0.45 1.57 -5.24
CA CYS A 80 -0.29 2.68 -6.19
C CYS A 80 -1.50 3.62 -6.28
N ASP A 81 -2.64 3.20 -5.76
CA ASP A 81 -3.92 3.92 -5.75
C ASP A 81 -4.09 4.86 -4.55
N PHE A 82 -2.98 5.23 -3.91
CA PHE A 82 -2.93 6.28 -2.89
C PHE A 82 -2.78 7.68 -3.50
N PHE A 83 -3.43 8.65 -2.88
CA PHE A 83 -3.26 10.08 -3.16
C PHE A 83 -2.89 10.83 -1.87
N TRP A 84 -1.72 11.43 -1.84
CA TRP A 84 -1.20 12.14 -0.67
C TRP A 84 -1.63 13.60 -0.68
N ARG A 85 -2.11 14.09 0.47
CA ARG A 85 -2.57 15.45 0.73
C ARG A 85 -1.76 16.13 1.84
N GLY A 86 -0.88 15.38 2.51
CA GLY A 86 -0.01 15.86 3.57
C GLY A 86 1.37 15.20 3.54
N ASP A 87 2.23 15.59 4.47
CA ASP A 87 3.60 15.11 4.54
C ASP A 87 3.66 13.68 5.09
N ILE A 88 4.11 12.75 4.25
CA ILE A 88 4.31 11.34 4.64
C ILE A 88 5.36 11.18 5.74
N SER A 89 6.32 12.10 5.86
CA SER A 89 7.41 11.96 6.83
C SER A 89 6.92 11.89 8.27
N THR A 90 5.76 12.45 8.56
CA THR A 90 5.11 12.41 9.88
C THR A 90 4.76 10.98 10.34
N VAL A 91 4.65 10.01 9.42
CA VAL A 91 4.43 8.61 9.79
C VAL A 91 5.59 8.05 10.60
N MET A 92 6.78 8.62 10.46
CA MET A 92 7.99 8.18 11.19
C MET A 92 7.91 8.47 12.69
N ASP A 93 7.02 9.35 13.14
CA ASP A 93 6.81 9.64 14.56
C ASP A 93 6.07 8.49 15.27
N TYR A 94 5.42 7.60 14.51
CA TYR A 94 4.73 6.42 15.02
C TYR A 94 5.62 5.18 15.12
N ARG A 95 6.94 5.30 14.84
CA ARG A 95 7.85 4.17 14.97
C ARG A 95 7.91 3.70 16.42
N ASP A 96 7.63 2.43 16.59
CA ASP A 96 7.84 1.73 17.86
C ASP A 96 8.66 0.47 17.57
N HIS A 97 9.86 0.40 18.12
CA HIS A 97 10.80 -0.69 17.87
C HIS A 97 10.33 -2.05 18.41
N SER A 98 9.34 -2.08 19.29
CA SER A 98 8.67 -3.32 19.71
C SER A 98 7.76 -3.89 18.64
N ASN A 99 7.37 -3.10 17.62
CA ASN A 99 6.53 -3.54 16.54
C ASN A 99 7.32 -3.96 15.30
N ALA A 100 6.91 -5.06 14.69
CA ALA A 100 7.38 -5.54 13.40
C ALA A 100 6.84 -4.68 12.24
N VAL A 101 5.60 -4.21 12.40
CA VAL A 101 4.90 -3.40 11.41
C VAL A 101 3.85 -2.51 12.06
N MET A 102 3.69 -1.30 11.53
CA MET A 102 2.61 -0.38 11.88
C MET A 102 1.67 -0.27 10.68
N VAL A 103 0.36 -0.42 10.92
CA VAL A 103 -0.68 -0.38 9.88
C VAL A 103 -1.91 0.37 10.38
N VAL A 104 -2.74 0.87 9.48
CA VAL A 104 -4.09 1.31 9.85
C VAL A 104 -4.96 0.06 10.01
N LYS A 105 -5.45 -0.18 11.22
CA LYS A 105 -6.26 -1.35 11.56
C LYS A 105 -7.73 -1.09 11.17
N HIS A 106 -8.04 -1.21 9.88
CA HIS A 106 -9.40 -1.05 9.38
C HIS A 106 -10.31 -2.16 9.89
N ASP A 107 -11.49 -1.78 10.35
CA ASP A 107 -12.65 -2.67 10.53
C ASP A 107 -13.48 -2.66 9.23
N TYR A 108 -12.84 -3.04 8.13
CA TYR A 108 -13.40 -2.92 6.78
C TYR A 108 -14.10 -4.21 6.36
N VAL A 109 -15.41 -4.08 6.09
CA VAL A 109 -16.22 -5.15 5.49
C VAL A 109 -16.75 -4.64 4.14
N PRO A 110 -16.28 -5.17 2.99
CA PRO A 110 -16.73 -4.70 1.70
C PRO A 110 -18.23 -4.92 1.53
N LYS A 111 -18.94 -3.90 1.05
CA LYS A 111 -20.38 -3.95 0.76
C LYS A 111 -20.66 -4.53 -0.62
N GLU A 112 -19.74 -4.37 -1.56
CA GLU A 112 -19.87 -4.84 -2.94
C GLU A 112 -19.22 -6.23 -3.09
N ALA A 113 -19.85 -7.09 -3.91
CA ALA A 113 -19.34 -8.43 -4.20
C ALA A 113 -18.19 -8.43 -5.23
N THR A 114 -18.06 -7.34 -6.00
CA THR A 114 -17.05 -7.19 -7.06
C THR A 114 -16.32 -5.85 -6.93
N LYS A 115 -15.05 -5.83 -7.31
CA LYS A 115 -14.26 -4.62 -7.55
C LYS A 115 -14.46 -4.15 -9.00
N MET A 116 -13.89 -2.97 -9.36
CA MET A 116 -13.66 -2.63 -10.76
C MET A 116 -12.95 -3.79 -11.46
N ASP A 117 -13.09 -3.90 -12.76
CA ASP A 117 -12.63 -5.04 -13.58
C ASP A 117 -13.37 -6.36 -13.32
N GLY A 118 -14.48 -6.38 -12.56
CA GLY A 118 -15.24 -7.60 -12.25
C GLY A 118 -14.54 -8.58 -11.32
N ALA A 119 -13.42 -8.20 -10.69
CA ALA A 119 -12.70 -9.04 -9.74
C ALA A 119 -13.54 -9.30 -8.49
N ILE A 120 -13.54 -10.55 -8.00
CA ILE A 120 -14.30 -10.96 -6.82
C ILE A 120 -13.75 -10.26 -5.57
N GLN A 121 -14.64 -9.61 -4.81
CA GLN A 121 -14.35 -8.98 -3.55
C GLN A 121 -14.43 -10.01 -2.41
N THR A 122 -13.31 -10.55 -1.97
CA THR A 122 -13.29 -11.52 -0.85
C THR A 122 -13.32 -10.79 0.50
N GLN A 123 -14.16 -11.25 1.41
CA GLN A 123 -14.15 -10.81 2.81
C GLN A 123 -13.16 -11.67 3.59
N TYR A 124 -12.23 -11.04 4.31
CA TYR A 124 -11.33 -11.70 5.25
C TYR A 124 -10.88 -10.72 6.34
N PRO A 125 -10.54 -11.21 7.54
CA PRO A 125 -10.01 -10.36 8.61
C PRO A 125 -8.77 -9.60 8.19
N ARG A 126 -8.60 -8.36 8.71
CA ARG A 126 -7.45 -7.48 8.43
C ARG A 126 -7.34 -7.04 6.96
N LYS A 127 -8.48 -7.00 6.26
CA LYS A 127 -8.50 -6.50 4.88
C LYS A 127 -8.04 -5.05 4.82
N ASN A 128 -7.27 -4.71 3.78
CA ASN A 128 -6.63 -3.41 3.55
C ASN A 128 -5.52 -3.03 4.56
N TRP A 129 -5.20 -3.85 5.57
CA TRP A 129 -4.09 -3.55 6.47
C TRP A 129 -2.75 -3.53 5.74
N SER A 130 -2.54 -4.42 4.78
CA SER A 130 -1.32 -4.51 3.99
C SER A 130 -1.22 -3.53 2.83
N SER A 131 -2.22 -2.66 2.63
CA SER A 131 -2.18 -1.64 1.57
C SER A 131 -1.27 -0.45 1.91
N PHE A 132 -1.07 -0.20 3.22
CA PHE A 132 -0.10 0.76 3.75
C PHE A 132 0.60 0.16 4.97
N MET A 133 1.89 -0.02 4.90
CA MET A 133 2.69 -0.64 5.96
C MET A 133 3.94 0.19 6.23
N LEU A 134 4.14 0.63 7.47
CA LEU A 134 5.41 1.12 7.97
C LEU A 134 6.12 -0.05 8.65
N ILE A 135 7.13 -0.62 7.99
CA ILE A 135 7.76 -1.89 8.37
C ILE A 135 9.08 -1.61 9.08
N ASN A 136 9.26 -2.20 10.25
CA ASN A 136 10.53 -2.27 10.96
C ASN A 136 11.37 -3.41 10.36
N CYS A 137 12.14 -3.11 9.32
CA CYS A 137 12.90 -4.13 8.60
C CYS A 137 14.00 -4.79 9.47
N ASP A 138 14.42 -4.14 10.56
CA ASP A 138 15.38 -4.71 11.51
C ASP A 138 14.76 -5.69 12.52
N HIS A 139 13.42 -5.70 12.66
CA HIS A 139 12.73 -6.52 13.64
C HIS A 139 12.95 -8.01 13.39
N ASP A 140 13.18 -8.79 14.46
CA ASP A 140 13.50 -10.22 14.36
C ASP A 140 12.42 -11.03 13.62
N GLN A 141 11.13 -10.78 13.91
CA GLN A 141 10.05 -11.46 13.24
C GLN A 141 9.99 -11.14 11.73
N VAL A 142 10.35 -9.92 11.33
CA VAL A 142 10.44 -9.55 9.91
C VAL A 142 11.57 -10.31 9.24
N LYS A 143 12.76 -10.33 9.84
CA LYS A 143 13.95 -11.03 9.30
C LYS A 143 13.73 -12.54 9.20
N GLN A 144 13.08 -13.13 10.20
CA GLN A 144 12.89 -14.59 10.29
C GLN A 144 11.71 -15.08 9.45
N ASN A 145 10.59 -14.31 9.44
CA ASN A 145 9.31 -14.79 8.93
C ASN A 145 8.93 -14.18 7.58
N LEU A 146 9.48 -13.02 7.19
CA LEU A 146 9.16 -12.37 5.92
C LEU A 146 10.35 -12.47 4.94
N THR A 147 10.72 -13.71 4.64
CA THR A 147 11.83 -14.07 3.75
C THR A 147 11.38 -14.19 2.30
N LEU A 148 12.31 -14.27 1.35
CA LEU A 148 11.99 -14.60 -0.05
C LEU A 148 11.19 -15.91 -0.15
N ASN A 149 11.56 -16.93 0.65
CA ASN A 149 10.84 -18.19 0.65
C ASN A 149 9.40 -18.02 1.12
N THR A 150 9.18 -17.28 2.19
CA THR A 150 7.84 -16.97 2.71
C THR A 150 6.99 -16.26 1.65
N VAL A 151 7.51 -15.19 1.04
CA VAL A 151 6.78 -14.42 0.02
C VAL A 151 6.41 -15.28 -1.18
N ASN A 152 7.27 -16.24 -1.56
CA ASN A 152 7.05 -17.06 -2.73
C ASN A 152 6.20 -18.33 -2.49
N ASN A 153 6.05 -18.79 -1.25
CA ASN A 153 5.42 -20.09 -0.98
C ASN A 153 4.21 -20.01 -0.03
N GLU A 154 4.15 -19.00 0.86
CA GLU A 154 3.04 -18.90 1.80
C GLU A 154 1.73 -18.43 1.14
N SER A 155 0.60 -18.76 1.74
CA SER A 155 -0.72 -18.37 1.22
C SER A 155 -0.92 -16.84 1.21
N GLY A 156 -1.75 -16.34 0.30
CA GLY A 156 -2.14 -14.93 0.30
C GLY A 156 -2.78 -14.51 1.62
N LEU A 157 -3.56 -15.39 2.25
CA LEU A 157 -4.15 -15.12 3.56
C LEU A 157 -3.10 -14.98 4.65
N HIS A 158 -2.06 -15.83 4.66
CA HIS A 158 -0.94 -15.72 5.61
C HIS A 158 -0.26 -14.35 5.48
N LEU A 159 0.07 -13.95 4.26
CA LEU A 159 0.77 -12.70 4.00
C LEU A 159 -0.09 -11.47 4.31
N HIS A 160 -1.30 -11.40 3.77
CA HIS A 160 -2.18 -10.22 3.90
C HIS A 160 -2.78 -10.04 5.30
N ARG A 161 -2.94 -11.13 6.06
CA ARG A 161 -3.34 -11.06 7.47
C ARG A 161 -2.17 -10.79 8.42
N LEU A 162 -0.97 -10.54 7.87
CA LEU A 162 0.25 -10.28 8.63
C LEU A 162 0.57 -11.40 9.64
N GLN A 163 0.27 -12.67 9.30
CA GLN A 163 0.51 -13.84 10.16
C GLN A 163 2.01 -14.18 10.30
N TRP A 164 2.87 -13.45 9.61
CA TRP A 164 4.31 -13.47 9.77
C TRP A 164 4.80 -12.66 10.98
N ALA A 165 3.90 -11.90 11.64
CA ALA A 165 4.14 -11.21 12.90
C ALA A 165 3.08 -11.61 13.92
N THR A 166 3.43 -11.62 15.19
CA THR A 166 2.49 -11.82 16.30
C THR A 166 1.64 -10.56 16.50
N ASP A 167 0.43 -10.71 17.03
CA ASP A 167 -0.54 -9.61 17.14
C ASP A 167 -0.06 -8.44 18.00
N ASP A 168 0.75 -8.72 19.01
CA ASP A 168 1.38 -7.75 19.89
C ASP A 168 2.52 -6.96 19.22
N CYS A 169 3.05 -7.48 18.10
CA CYS A 169 4.04 -6.80 17.28
C CYS A 169 3.45 -6.07 16.06
N ILE A 170 2.12 -5.98 15.95
CA ILE A 170 1.43 -5.21 14.91
C ILE A 170 0.86 -3.94 15.54
N GLY A 171 1.54 -2.82 15.33
CA GLY A 171 1.13 -1.53 15.83
C GLY A 171 0.02 -0.86 15.00
N ASN A 172 -0.57 0.20 15.54
CA ASN A 172 -1.66 0.94 14.90
C ASN A 172 -1.22 2.32 14.44
N LEU A 173 -1.62 2.68 13.22
CA LEU A 173 -1.51 4.03 12.67
C LEU A 173 -2.88 4.71 12.64
N PRO A 174 -2.93 6.04 12.75
CA PRO A 174 -4.16 6.80 12.52
C PRO A 174 -4.74 6.57 11.12
N VAL A 175 -6.07 6.57 11.02
CA VAL A 175 -6.81 6.44 9.76
C VAL A 175 -6.40 7.48 8.70
N ALA A 176 -5.88 8.62 9.13
CA ALA A 176 -5.39 9.67 8.26
C ALA A 176 -4.31 9.22 7.26
N TYR A 177 -3.56 8.17 7.56
CA TYR A 177 -2.53 7.62 6.67
C TYR A 177 -3.06 6.59 5.65
N ASN A 178 -4.30 6.15 5.79
CA ASN A 178 -4.94 5.20 4.87
C ASN A 178 -6.47 5.37 4.94
N TYR A 179 -6.95 6.54 4.53
CA TYR A 179 -8.37 6.83 4.44
C TYR A 179 -8.96 6.11 3.24
N LEU A 180 -9.82 5.13 3.47
CA LEU A 180 -10.46 4.35 2.41
C LEU A 180 -11.62 5.15 1.82
N GLU A 181 -11.45 5.63 0.59
CA GLU A 181 -12.50 6.33 -0.15
C GLU A 181 -13.72 5.40 -0.31
N GLY A 182 -14.92 5.98 -0.09
CA GLY A 182 -16.20 5.26 -0.14
C GLY A 182 -16.48 4.31 1.03
N TRP A 183 -15.60 4.26 2.02
CA TRP A 183 -15.82 3.56 3.29
C TRP A 183 -15.78 4.51 4.48
N HIS A 184 -14.68 5.24 4.66
CA HIS A 184 -14.60 6.27 5.68
C HIS A 184 -15.38 7.51 5.26
N THR A 185 -15.74 8.30 6.26
CA THR A 185 -16.42 9.58 6.11
C THR A 185 -15.59 10.70 6.73
N LYS A 186 -15.99 11.95 6.52
CA LYS A 186 -15.34 13.11 7.17
C LYS A 186 -15.48 13.09 8.69
N ASP A 187 -16.46 12.35 9.23
CA ASP A 187 -16.59 12.15 10.68
C ASP A 187 -15.49 11.24 11.22
N ASP A 188 -15.04 10.25 10.42
CA ASP A 188 -13.93 9.37 10.79
C ASP A 188 -12.58 10.09 10.69
N CYS A 189 -12.40 10.92 9.66
CA CYS A 189 -11.18 11.69 9.43
C CYS A 189 -11.47 12.94 8.57
N PRO A 190 -11.63 14.13 9.17
CA PRO A 190 -11.95 15.36 8.42
C PRO A 190 -10.90 15.77 7.40
N ASN A 191 -9.63 15.49 7.69
CA ASN A 191 -8.48 15.88 6.87
C ASN A 191 -7.49 14.72 6.72
N PRO A 192 -7.77 13.73 5.86
CA PRO A 192 -6.84 12.63 5.63
C PRO A 192 -5.54 13.12 5.00
N LEU A 193 -4.42 12.57 5.47
CA LEU A 193 -3.09 12.78 4.88
C LEU A 193 -2.93 12.00 3.59
N ALA A 194 -3.56 10.82 3.52
CA ALA A 194 -3.56 9.97 2.35
C ALA A 194 -4.94 9.37 2.10
N VAL A 195 -5.43 9.49 0.87
CA VAL A 195 -6.68 8.87 0.39
C VAL A 195 -6.31 7.64 -0.42
N HIS A 196 -6.96 6.52 -0.12
CA HIS A 196 -6.78 5.24 -0.81
C HIS A 196 -8.04 4.89 -1.60
N PHE A 197 -7.93 4.88 -2.92
CA PHE A 197 -9.03 4.59 -3.85
C PHE A 197 -9.23 3.08 -4.05
N THR A 198 -9.39 2.34 -2.94
CA THR A 198 -9.40 0.87 -2.92
C THR A 198 -10.49 0.21 -3.77
N ARG A 199 -11.54 0.96 -4.14
CA ARG A 199 -12.63 0.48 -5.01
C ARG A 199 -12.39 0.76 -6.48
N GLY A 200 -11.56 1.75 -6.77
CA GLY A 200 -11.26 2.36 -8.05
C GLY A 200 -11.18 3.88 -7.88
N GLY A 201 -10.40 4.53 -8.71
CA GLY A 201 -10.18 5.97 -8.60
C GLY A 201 -10.44 6.72 -9.89
N PRO A 202 -10.17 8.04 -9.90
CA PRO A 202 -10.56 8.96 -10.99
C PRO A 202 -9.94 8.65 -12.36
N TRP A 203 -9.10 7.65 -12.48
CA TRP A 203 -8.59 7.15 -13.77
C TRP A 203 -9.55 6.18 -14.46
N PHE A 204 -10.65 5.80 -13.80
CA PHE A 204 -11.75 5.03 -14.39
C PHE A 204 -12.97 5.91 -14.55
N VAL A 205 -13.68 5.78 -15.69
CA VAL A 205 -14.83 6.63 -16.02
C VAL A 205 -15.93 6.59 -14.95
N ASP A 206 -16.17 5.41 -14.36
CA ASP A 206 -17.22 5.21 -13.36
C ASP A 206 -16.85 5.73 -11.97
N TYR A 207 -15.62 6.23 -11.78
CA TYR A 207 -15.07 6.70 -10.50
C TYR A 207 -14.54 8.14 -10.57
N MET A 208 -14.97 8.93 -11.57
CA MET A 208 -14.50 10.31 -11.72
C MET A 208 -15.00 11.25 -10.62
N ASP A 209 -16.21 10.98 -10.08
CA ASP A 209 -16.88 11.83 -9.09
C ASP A 209 -16.69 11.34 -7.63
N VAL A 210 -15.65 10.52 -7.37
CA VAL A 210 -15.36 10.04 -6.02
C VAL A 210 -14.82 11.16 -5.14
N GLU A 211 -14.91 10.99 -3.82
CA GLU A 211 -14.39 11.97 -2.86
C GLU A 211 -12.88 12.17 -3.08
N TYR A 212 -12.42 13.42 -3.06
CA TYR A 212 -11.03 13.82 -3.42
C TYR A 212 -10.63 13.57 -4.88
N GLY A 213 -11.55 13.15 -5.76
CA GLY A 213 -11.30 12.91 -7.18
C GLY A 213 -10.82 14.16 -7.91
N ASP A 214 -11.39 15.34 -7.65
CA ASP A 214 -10.98 16.61 -8.26
C ASP A 214 -9.51 16.96 -7.95
N GLU A 215 -9.05 16.73 -6.72
CA GLU A 215 -7.66 16.99 -6.33
C GLU A 215 -6.71 16.04 -7.07
N TRP A 216 -7.10 14.77 -7.21
CA TRP A 216 -6.37 13.76 -7.96
C TRP A 216 -6.27 14.14 -9.46
N ILE A 217 -7.42 14.47 -10.10
CA ILE A 217 -7.49 14.89 -11.51
C ILE A 217 -6.62 16.12 -11.76
N LYS A 218 -6.67 17.11 -10.86
CA LYS A 218 -5.82 18.30 -10.97
C LYS A 218 -4.34 17.95 -10.95
N THR A 219 -3.94 17.01 -10.10
CA THR A 219 -2.55 16.55 -10.02
C THR A 219 -2.14 15.79 -11.28
N SER A 220 -3.01 14.89 -11.78
CA SER A 220 -2.72 14.13 -13.01
C SER A 220 -2.54 15.02 -14.24
N ARG A 221 -3.33 16.09 -14.37
CA ARG A 221 -3.19 17.07 -15.47
C ARG A 221 -1.88 17.83 -15.42
N GLY A 222 -1.34 18.07 -14.21
CA GLY A 222 -0.02 18.68 -14.05
C GLY A 222 1.11 17.82 -14.63
N LEU A 223 0.99 16.48 -14.54
CA LEU A 223 2.00 15.55 -15.05
C LEU A 223 2.08 15.47 -16.59
N VAL A 224 1.00 15.83 -17.28
CA VAL A 224 0.97 15.80 -18.77
C VAL A 224 1.65 17.04 -19.38
N ASN A 225 1.84 18.08 -18.58
CA ASN A 225 2.39 19.37 -19.03
C ASN A 225 3.88 19.56 -18.68
N GLU A 226 4.51 18.56 -18.03
CA GLU A 226 5.95 18.48 -17.79
C GLU A 226 6.62 17.52 -18.80
#